data_6073d9d7fee465b8f5b810e1279fbe1a
#
_entry.id   6073d9d7fee465b8f5b810e1279fbe1a
#
_cell.length_a   1.000
_cell.length_b   1.000
_cell.length_c   1.000
_cell.angle_alpha   90.00
_cell.angle_beta   90.00
_cell.angle_gamma   90.00
#
_symmetry.space_group_name_H-M   'P 1'
#
loop_
_entity.id
_entity.type
_entity.pdbx_description
1 polymer ?
#
loop_
_entity_poly.entity_id
_entity_poly.type
_entity_poly.pdbx_seq_one_letter_code
_entity_poly.pdbx_strand_id
1 'polypeptide(L)'
;MRFRKILICVIMGMLCLGLFCPKAVDAAQTPQEFVKEFYEWYLVRYCELVDIFKEEKLPEYVDESLIEYLKKKRSPDLYYFTQMGETMQFNKDCRVLVKNVLTMTDDMYVVPVIFKGKDFYNVVIAYVKKSGSEFKIASISDAYPY
;
A
#
# COMPACT_ATOMS: atom_id res chain seq x y z
N MET A 1 0.43 -15.58 62.38
CA MET A 1 0.79 -14.29 61.75
C MET A 1 1.85 -14.38 60.64
N ARG A 2 2.63 -15.45 60.56
CA ARG A 2 3.65 -15.61 59.48
C ARG A 2 3.09 -16.07 58.11
N PHE A 3 2.03 -16.85 58.07
CA PHE A 3 1.44 -17.36 56.85
C PHE A 3 0.77 -16.24 55.98
N ARG A 4 0.21 -15.24 56.57
CA ARG A 4 -0.42 -14.08 55.82
C ARG A 4 0.60 -13.21 55.08
N LYS A 5 1.82 -13.08 55.61
CA LYS A 5 2.88 -12.28 54.97
C LYS A 5 3.47 -12.98 53.75
N ILE A 6 3.55 -14.32 53.78
CA ILE A 6 4.06 -15.11 52.66
C ILE A 6 3.06 -15.11 51.46
N LEU A 7 1.77 -15.19 51.77
CA LEU A 7 0.73 -15.17 50.74
C LEU A 7 0.69 -13.82 50.00
N ILE A 8 0.89 -12.71 50.69
CA ILE A 8 0.90 -11.36 50.06
C ILE A 8 2.12 -11.19 49.13
N CYS A 9 3.28 -11.73 49.49
CA CYS A 9 4.48 -11.67 48.64
C CYS A 9 4.33 -12.51 47.39
N VAL A 10 3.64 -13.66 47.44
CA VAL A 10 3.41 -14.53 46.26
C VAL A 10 2.40 -13.86 45.29
N ILE A 11 1.36 -13.22 45.81
CA ILE A 11 0.37 -12.51 44.99
C ILE A 11 0.99 -11.27 44.34
N MET A 12 1.86 -10.53 45.05
CA MET A 12 2.55 -9.36 44.50
C MET A 12 3.62 -9.73 43.48
N GLY A 13 4.27 -10.89 43.60
CA GLY A 13 5.22 -11.44 42.61
C GLY A 13 4.53 -11.86 41.31
N MET A 14 3.28 -12.37 41.39
CA MET A 14 2.52 -12.76 40.18
C MET A 14 1.94 -11.58 39.41
N LEU A 15 1.69 -10.44 40.07
CA LEU A 15 1.20 -9.23 39.39
C LEU A 15 2.29 -8.52 38.56
N CYS A 16 3.57 -8.71 38.86
CA CYS A 16 4.66 -8.10 38.09
C CYS A 16 5.06 -8.86 36.82
N LEU A 17 4.66 -10.12 36.68
CA LEU A 17 4.95 -10.94 35.50
C LEU A 17 3.97 -10.73 34.33
N GLY A 18 2.86 -10.02 34.56
CA GLY A 18 1.83 -9.79 33.56
C GLY A 18 2.02 -8.53 32.68
N LEU A 19 3.05 -7.71 32.91
CA LEU A 19 3.21 -6.42 32.22
C LEU A 19 4.33 -6.37 31.17
N PHE A 20 5.04 -7.46 30.95
CA PHE A 20 5.92 -7.61 29.78
C PHE A 20 5.17 -8.32 28.65
N CYS A 21 4.10 -7.71 28.16
CA CYS A 21 3.67 -8.00 26.80
C CYS A 21 4.76 -7.39 25.90
N PRO A 22 5.58 -8.18 25.17
CA PRO A 22 6.46 -7.62 24.18
C PRO A 22 5.55 -6.86 23.22
N LYS A 23 5.70 -5.53 23.10
CA LYS A 23 5.11 -4.79 21.98
C LYS A 23 5.52 -5.56 20.76
N ALA A 24 4.54 -6.10 20.03
CA ALA A 24 4.79 -6.62 18.69
C ALA A 24 5.56 -5.51 17.98
N VAL A 25 6.80 -5.80 17.61
CA VAL A 25 7.56 -4.90 16.74
C VAL A 25 6.74 -4.88 15.47
N ASP A 26 6.05 -3.78 15.20
CA ASP A 26 5.36 -3.59 13.93
C ASP A 26 6.41 -3.84 12.85
N ALA A 27 6.26 -4.95 12.17
CA ALA A 27 7.16 -5.27 11.07
C ALA A 27 7.06 -4.11 10.08
N ALA A 28 8.19 -3.48 9.77
CA ALA A 28 8.20 -2.34 8.87
C ALA A 28 7.52 -2.75 7.56
N GLN A 29 6.55 -1.96 7.11
CA GLN A 29 5.83 -2.19 5.86
C GLN A 29 6.82 -2.40 4.72
N THR A 30 6.57 -3.39 3.88
CA THR A 30 7.38 -3.64 2.68
C THR A 30 6.84 -2.84 1.48
N PRO A 31 7.68 -2.54 0.46
CA PRO A 31 7.19 -1.88 -0.76
C PRO A 31 6.07 -2.68 -1.45
N GLN A 32 6.09 -4.00 -1.36
CA GLN A 32 5.07 -4.88 -1.90
C GLN A 32 3.72 -4.72 -1.19
N GLU A 33 3.72 -4.71 0.14
CA GLU A 33 2.52 -4.49 0.95
C GLU A 33 1.97 -3.09 0.74
N PHE A 34 2.83 -2.09 0.68
CA PHE A 34 2.46 -0.71 0.39
C PHE A 34 1.74 -0.56 -0.96
N VAL A 35 2.30 -1.13 -2.03
CA VAL A 35 1.68 -1.08 -3.37
C VAL A 35 0.37 -1.87 -3.40
N LYS A 36 0.30 -3.00 -2.70
CA LYS A 36 -0.93 -3.77 -2.60
C LYS A 36 -2.04 -2.96 -1.92
N GLU A 37 -1.74 -2.33 -0.80
CA GLU A 37 -2.68 -1.47 -0.06
C GLU A 37 -3.17 -0.29 -0.89
N PHE A 38 -2.26 0.37 -1.62
CA PHE A 38 -2.63 1.41 -2.58
C PHE A 38 -3.66 0.93 -3.58
N TYR A 39 -3.42 -0.19 -4.27
CA TYR A 39 -4.33 -0.66 -5.30
C TYR A 39 -5.65 -1.21 -4.75
N GLU A 40 -5.66 -1.80 -3.55
CA GLU A 40 -6.89 -2.18 -2.87
C GLU A 40 -7.77 -0.96 -2.58
N TRP A 41 -7.18 0.13 -2.10
CA TRP A 41 -7.87 1.40 -1.90
C TRP A 41 -8.30 2.05 -3.23
N TYR A 42 -7.38 2.14 -4.19
CA TYR A 42 -7.61 2.81 -5.48
C TYR A 42 -8.75 2.16 -6.27
N LEU A 43 -8.77 0.83 -6.38
CA LEU A 43 -9.80 0.13 -7.15
C LEU A 43 -11.20 0.31 -6.58
N VAL A 44 -11.35 0.39 -5.26
CA VAL A 44 -12.63 0.70 -4.64
C VAL A 44 -13.11 2.08 -5.11
N ARG A 45 -12.26 3.10 -5.04
CA ARG A 45 -12.59 4.47 -5.49
C ARG A 45 -12.86 4.55 -6.98
N TYR A 46 -12.07 3.82 -7.77
CA TYR A 46 -12.29 3.71 -9.20
C TYR A 46 -13.66 3.10 -9.55
N CYS A 47 -14.06 2.01 -8.89
CA CYS A 47 -15.37 1.39 -9.10
C CYS A 47 -16.54 2.28 -8.63
N GLU A 48 -16.31 3.14 -7.65
CA GLU A 48 -17.28 4.13 -7.16
C GLU A 48 -17.34 5.39 -8.02
N LEU A 49 -16.52 5.49 -9.08
CA LEU A 49 -16.38 6.66 -9.96
C LEU A 49 -15.97 7.95 -9.19
N VAL A 50 -15.22 7.80 -8.12
CA VAL A 50 -14.72 8.90 -7.32
C VAL A 50 -13.53 9.55 -8.03
N ASP A 51 -13.50 10.88 -8.05
CA ASP A 51 -12.34 11.65 -8.50
C ASP A 51 -11.21 11.52 -7.44
N ILE A 52 -10.27 10.60 -7.68
CA ILE A 52 -9.17 10.30 -6.76
C ILE A 52 -8.28 11.50 -6.45
N PHE A 53 -8.22 12.50 -7.35
CA PHE A 53 -7.43 13.72 -7.13
C PHE A 53 -8.03 14.66 -6.08
N LYS A 54 -9.25 14.37 -5.62
CA LYS A 54 -9.92 15.08 -4.52
C LYS A 54 -9.85 14.30 -3.19
N GLU A 55 -9.35 13.06 -3.23
CA GLU A 55 -9.22 12.24 -2.04
C GLU A 55 -8.03 12.68 -1.19
N GLU A 56 -8.26 12.94 0.09
CA GLU A 56 -7.23 13.33 1.07
C GLU A 56 -6.16 12.25 1.25
N LYS A 57 -6.52 11.00 0.98
CA LYS A 57 -5.65 9.84 1.14
C LYS A 57 -4.66 9.66 -0.02
N LEU A 58 -4.88 10.26 -1.18
CA LEU A 58 -3.99 10.12 -2.33
C LEU A 58 -2.52 10.52 -2.03
N PRO A 59 -2.24 11.64 -1.34
CA PRO A 59 -0.88 12.03 -0.98
C PRO A 59 -0.19 11.09 0.01
N GLU A 60 -0.93 10.21 0.71
CA GLU A 60 -0.31 9.19 1.55
C GLU A 60 0.40 8.13 0.71
N TYR A 61 -0.09 7.85 -0.50
CA TYR A 61 0.45 6.83 -1.39
C TYR A 61 1.30 7.37 -2.54
N VAL A 62 1.00 8.55 -3.05
CA VAL A 62 1.57 9.06 -4.31
C VAL A 62 2.44 10.27 -4.03
N ASP A 63 3.59 10.32 -4.70
CA ASP A 63 4.50 11.47 -4.63
C ASP A 63 3.80 12.74 -5.11
N GLU A 64 4.00 13.84 -4.39
CA GLU A 64 3.32 15.11 -4.65
C GLU A 64 3.65 15.66 -6.05
N SER A 65 4.89 15.48 -6.49
CA SER A 65 5.31 15.90 -7.83
C SER A 65 4.55 15.16 -8.94
N LEU A 66 4.25 13.87 -8.72
CA LEU A 66 3.44 13.09 -9.64
C LEU A 66 1.97 13.55 -9.62
N ILE A 67 1.41 13.81 -8.44
CA ILE A 67 0.04 14.33 -8.31
C ILE A 67 -0.09 15.66 -9.05
N GLU A 68 0.86 16.60 -8.84
CA GLU A 68 0.86 17.89 -9.54
C GLU A 68 0.98 17.73 -11.05
N TYR A 69 1.87 16.84 -11.51
CA TYR A 69 2.03 16.56 -12.93
C TYR A 69 0.72 16.06 -13.55
N LEU A 70 0.04 15.13 -12.89
CA LEU A 70 -1.21 14.54 -13.39
C LEU A 70 -2.37 15.57 -13.37
N LYS A 71 -2.43 16.44 -12.36
CA LYS A 71 -3.43 17.52 -12.28
C LYS A 71 -3.26 18.57 -13.37
N LYS A 72 -2.03 18.82 -13.84
CA LYS A 72 -1.74 19.78 -14.92
C LYS A 72 -2.12 19.28 -16.32
N LYS A 73 -2.33 17.99 -16.49
CA LYS A 73 -2.85 17.45 -17.76
C LYS A 73 -4.27 17.94 -17.99
N ARG A 74 -4.63 18.26 -19.27
CA ARG A 74 -5.95 18.80 -19.67
C ARG A 74 -7.13 17.88 -19.31
N SER A 75 -6.87 16.59 -19.20
CA SER A 75 -7.81 15.60 -18.66
C SER A 75 -7.05 14.84 -17.57
N PRO A 76 -7.55 14.82 -16.33
CA PRO A 76 -6.98 13.97 -15.32
C PRO A 76 -6.98 12.55 -15.85
N ASP A 77 -5.79 11.97 -15.95
CA ASP A 77 -5.64 10.62 -16.48
C ASP A 77 -6.09 9.63 -15.40
N LEU A 78 -7.40 9.41 -15.32
CA LEU A 78 -8.02 8.48 -14.39
C LEU A 78 -7.48 7.06 -14.56
N TYR A 79 -6.89 6.77 -15.73
CA TYR A 79 -6.34 5.47 -16.07
C TYR A 79 -4.83 5.37 -15.81
N TYR A 80 -4.20 6.46 -15.36
CA TYR A 80 -2.76 6.51 -15.16
C TYR A 80 -2.23 5.36 -14.28
N PHE A 81 -2.91 5.08 -13.18
CA PHE A 81 -2.45 4.06 -12.22
C PHE A 81 -2.68 2.63 -12.69
N THR A 82 -3.51 2.42 -13.68
CA THR A 82 -3.78 1.10 -14.23
C THR A 82 -3.26 0.91 -15.64
N GLN A 83 -2.92 2.01 -16.34
CA GLN A 83 -2.54 2.04 -17.76
C GLN A 83 -3.55 1.30 -18.65
N MET A 84 -4.80 1.25 -18.21
CA MET A 84 -5.89 0.62 -18.95
C MET A 84 -6.76 1.68 -19.59
N GLY A 85 -7.00 1.54 -20.88
CA GLY A 85 -7.85 2.47 -21.63
C GLY A 85 -9.32 2.37 -21.22
N GLU A 86 -10.14 3.30 -21.70
CA GLU A 86 -11.58 3.43 -21.41
C GLU A 86 -12.41 2.18 -21.69
N THR A 87 -11.91 1.28 -22.54
CA THR A 87 -12.61 0.06 -22.95
C THR A 87 -12.53 -1.07 -21.92
N MET A 88 -11.61 -1.00 -20.96
CA MET A 88 -11.46 -2.02 -19.94
C MET A 88 -12.19 -1.58 -18.67
N GLN A 89 -13.34 -2.17 -18.43
CA GLN A 89 -14.08 -1.93 -17.20
C GLN A 89 -13.58 -2.86 -16.09
N PHE A 90 -13.03 -2.25 -15.03
CA PHE A 90 -12.88 -2.96 -13.78
C PHE A 90 -14.27 -3.33 -13.25
N ASN A 91 -14.44 -4.58 -12.96
CA ASN A 91 -15.59 -5.06 -12.22
C ASN A 91 -15.13 -5.57 -10.84
N LYS A 92 -16.09 -5.91 -9.99
CA LYS A 92 -15.83 -6.42 -8.63
C LYS A 92 -15.01 -7.72 -8.59
N ASP A 93 -14.83 -8.39 -9.75
CA ASP A 93 -14.09 -9.64 -9.88
C ASP A 93 -12.61 -9.41 -10.24
N CYS A 94 -12.19 -8.16 -10.41
CA CYS A 94 -10.80 -7.85 -10.68
C CYS A 94 -9.92 -8.14 -9.45
N ARG A 95 -8.89 -8.97 -9.67
CA ARG A 95 -7.89 -9.31 -8.65
C ARG A 95 -6.60 -8.56 -8.94
N VAL A 96 -6.06 -7.95 -7.89
CA VAL A 96 -4.72 -7.35 -7.92
C VAL A 96 -3.72 -8.37 -7.37
N LEU A 97 -2.69 -8.63 -8.15
CA LEU A 97 -1.59 -9.51 -7.76
C LEU A 97 -0.30 -8.70 -7.81
N VAL A 98 0.23 -8.37 -6.65
CA VAL A 98 1.53 -7.69 -6.53
C VAL A 98 2.62 -8.75 -6.53
N LYS A 99 3.61 -8.58 -7.43
CA LYS A 99 4.72 -9.53 -7.61
C LYS A 99 5.94 -9.13 -6.80
N ASN A 100 6.98 -9.95 -6.87
CA ASN A 100 8.22 -9.72 -6.15
C ASN A 100 8.84 -8.37 -6.51
N VAL A 101 9.25 -7.67 -5.48
CA VAL A 101 9.91 -6.37 -5.59
C VAL A 101 11.33 -6.53 -6.11
N LEU A 102 11.73 -5.65 -7.02
CA LEU A 102 13.11 -5.50 -7.46
C LEU A 102 13.66 -4.19 -6.87
N THR A 103 14.80 -4.26 -6.22
CA THR A 103 15.51 -3.08 -5.72
C THR A 103 16.34 -2.48 -6.85
N MET A 104 16.09 -1.23 -7.21
CA MET A 104 16.89 -0.48 -8.18
C MET A 104 18.06 0.25 -7.50
N THR A 105 17.74 0.95 -6.40
CA THR A 105 18.70 1.66 -5.57
C THR A 105 18.31 1.49 -4.10
N ASP A 106 19.06 2.05 -3.16
CA ASP A 106 18.77 1.96 -1.72
C ASP A 106 17.41 2.55 -1.35
N ASP A 107 16.87 3.46 -2.17
CA ASP A 107 15.63 4.19 -1.95
C ASP A 107 14.58 4.03 -3.07
N MET A 108 14.85 3.23 -4.12
CA MET A 108 13.96 3.04 -5.26
C MET A 108 13.69 1.57 -5.53
N TYR A 109 12.43 1.23 -5.62
CA TYR A 109 11.92 -0.12 -5.84
C TYR A 109 11.04 -0.20 -7.07
N VAL A 110 11.08 -1.33 -7.75
CA VAL A 110 10.22 -1.67 -8.89
C VAL A 110 9.29 -2.79 -8.47
N VAL A 111 8.00 -2.54 -8.56
CA VAL A 111 6.96 -3.46 -8.09
C VAL A 111 6.02 -3.77 -9.24
N PRO A 112 6.10 -4.95 -9.86
CA PRO A 112 5.17 -5.36 -10.89
C PRO A 112 3.79 -5.67 -10.29
N VAL A 113 2.74 -5.16 -10.92
CA VAL A 113 1.35 -5.33 -10.51
C VAL A 113 0.53 -5.88 -11.64
N ILE A 114 -0.19 -6.95 -11.38
CA ILE A 114 -1.04 -7.62 -12.35
C ILE A 114 -2.50 -7.38 -11.98
N PHE A 115 -3.26 -6.86 -12.93
CA PHE A 115 -4.72 -6.82 -12.87
C PHE A 115 -5.28 -7.99 -13.66
N LYS A 116 -5.98 -8.87 -12.99
CA LYS A 116 -6.60 -10.04 -13.60
C LYS A 116 -8.11 -10.00 -13.40
N GLY A 117 -8.84 -9.76 -14.48
CA GLY A 117 -10.28 -9.93 -14.56
C GLY A 117 -10.67 -11.24 -15.22
N LYS A 118 -11.96 -11.41 -15.50
CA LYS A 118 -12.48 -12.58 -16.19
C LYS A 118 -11.94 -12.67 -17.63
N ASP A 119 -11.97 -11.55 -18.35
CA ASP A 119 -11.70 -11.48 -19.77
C ASP A 119 -10.52 -10.54 -20.11
N PHE A 120 -9.76 -10.12 -19.10
CA PHE A 120 -8.59 -9.27 -19.31
C PHE A 120 -7.44 -9.60 -18.35
N TYR A 121 -6.27 -9.23 -18.81
CA TYR A 121 -5.03 -9.31 -18.05
C TYR A 121 -4.18 -8.10 -18.41
N ASN A 122 -3.81 -7.31 -17.41
CA ASN A 122 -2.94 -6.16 -17.61
C ASN A 122 -1.83 -6.14 -16.57
N VAL A 123 -0.67 -5.65 -16.95
CA VAL A 123 0.51 -5.56 -16.09
C VAL A 123 1.03 -4.14 -16.11
N VAL A 124 1.22 -3.58 -14.94
CA VAL A 124 1.89 -2.28 -14.78
C VAL A 124 3.10 -2.43 -13.86
N ILE A 125 4.02 -1.50 -13.98
CA ILE A 125 5.19 -1.39 -13.13
C ILE A 125 5.04 -0.16 -12.27
N ALA A 126 4.96 -0.35 -10.95
CA ALA A 126 5.00 0.74 -9.98
C ALA A 126 6.44 1.01 -9.56
N TYR A 127 6.88 2.24 -9.73
CA TYR A 127 8.15 2.73 -9.19
C TYR A 127 7.89 3.38 -7.84
N VAL A 128 8.46 2.82 -6.80
CA VAL A 128 8.22 3.21 -5.42
C VAL A 128 9.48 3.81 -4.84
N LYS A 129 9.38 5.03 -4.36
CA LYS A 129 10.46 5.73 -3.66
C LYS A 129 10.29 5.59 -2.16
N LYS A 130 11.40 5.37 -1.45
CA LYS A 130 11.47 5.39 0.01
C LYS A 130 12.07 6.71 0.48
N SER A 131 11.42 7.34 1.45
CA SER A 131 11.93 8.53 2.14
C SER A 131 11.80 8.34 3.65
N GLY A 132 12.90 8.06 4.31
CA GLY A 132 12.89 7.65 5.72
C GLY A 132 12.15 6.32 5.91
N SER A 133 11.06 6.32 6.67
CA SER A 133 10.20 5.15 6.90
C SER A 133 9.01 5.05 5.91
N GLU A 134 8.78 6.05 5.08
CA GLU A 134 7.62 6.15 4.20
C GLU A 134 7.94 5.71 2.78
N PHE A 135 6.95 5.13 2.12
CA PHE A 135 6.97 4.82 0.69
C PHE A 135 6.02 5.75 -0.06
N LYS A 136 6.38 6.09 -1.31
CA LYS A 136 5.54 6.85 -2.23
C LYS A 136 5.66 6.27 -3.64
N ILE A 137 4.56 6.18 -4.36
CA ILE A 137 4.57 5.86 -5.79
C ILE A 137 5.08 7.09 -6.53
N ALA A 138 6.25 6.96 -7.15
CA ALA A 138 6.89 8.01 -7.92
C ALA A 138 6.45 8.02 -9.38
N SER A 139 6.15 6.86 -9.96
CA SER A 139 5.59 6.73 -11.30
C SER A 139 4.98 5.35 -11.54
N ILE A 140 4.15 5.26 -12.57
CA ILE A 140 3.61 4.01 -13.11
C ILE A 140 3.96 3.95 -14.59
N SER A 141 4.39 2.79 -15.06
CA SER A 141 4.56 2.51 -16.49
C SER A 141 3.81 1.25 -16.91
N ASP A 142 3.48 1.18 -18.19
CA ASP A 142 3.02 -0.05 -18.79
C ASP A 142 4.18 -1.06 -18.84
N ALA A 143 3.88 -2.34 -18.59
CA ALA A 143 4.87 -3.41 -18.73
C ALA A 143 5.06 -3.84 -20.20
N TYR A 144 4.15 -3.46 -21.08
CA TYR A 144 4.20 -3.71 -22.51
C TYR A 144 4.26 -2.38 -23.27
N PRO A 145 5.44 -1.74 -23.38
CA PRO A 145 5.59 -0.58 -24.26
C PRO A 145 5.33 -1.04 -25.68
N TYR A 146 4.38 -0.38 -26.34
CA TYR A 146 4.03 -0.62 -27.75
C TYR A 146 5.19 -0.29 -28.68
#